data_5d103a466449b0e2ed34ea5f9d9ac12b
#
_entry.id   5d103a466449b0e2ed34ea5f9d9ac12b
#
_cell.length_a   1.000
_cell.length_b   1.000
_cell.length_c   1.000
_cell.angle_alpha   90.00
_cell.angle_beta   90.00
_cell.angle_gamma   90.00
#
_symmetry.space_group_name_H-M   'P 1'
#
loop_
_entity.id
_entity.type
_entity.pdbx_description
1 polymer ?
#
loop_
_entity_poly.entity_id
_entity_poly.type
_entity_poly.pdbx_seq_one_letter_code
_entity_poly.pdbx_strand_id
1 'polypeptide(L)'
;MSRRTSTLSSAPLRCLAAAAKSGYSEEMRPIVLLRRLAAFLLLVLALAPAGARAQEPCRTVPFGGAEYAVCTFDLRRYRIDTVLRAPDGQPYGSLDKFTRAAEGAALVAAMNAGMYQPDLSPAGLYVEKGRMLKPANTAGGHGNFHLKPNGVFYTSGERAGVLETGAYLRTKPAAESATQSGPMLVINGRIHPKISDQGVSRKVRNGVGVRDGRTVVFAISNGPVTFGEFARLFRDELGCPNALFLDGSISSLYAPSISRRDGFWPVGPILAASRRT
;
A
#
# COMPACT_ATOMS: atom_id res chain seq x y z
N MET A 1 -38.41 1.77 68.31
CA MET A 1 -38.00 1.03 69.51
C MET A 1 -36.50 0.95 69.50
N SER A 2 -35.91 1.81 70.25
CA SER A 2 -35.31 1.76 71.57
C SER A 2 -33.90 1.27 71.53
N ARG A 3 -32.93 2.20 71.62
CA ARG A 3 -32.10 2.54 72.81
C ARG A 3 -31.11 1.43 73.16
N ARG A 4 -29.84 1.63 73.49
CA ARG A 4 -29.07 2.66 74.22
C ARG A 4 -27.57 2.35 74.03
N THR A 5 -26.68 3.31 73.82
CA THR A 5 -25.83 4.08 74.78
C THR A 5 -25.08 3.33 75.86
N SER A 6 -23.75 3.50 75.91
CA SER A 6 -22.90 3.99 77.00
C SER A 6 -21.43 3.74 76.69
N THR A 7 -20.60 4.73 76.49
CA THR A 7 -19.81 5.64 77.39
C THR A 7 -19.01 4.95 78.50
N LEU A 8 -17.77 5.35 78.58
CA LEU A 8 -16.83 5.66 79.66
C LEU A 8 -15.49 4.97 79.39
N SER A 9 -14.42 5.61 79.31
CA SER A 9 -13.69 6.64 80.05
C SER A 9 -12.38 6.07 80.62
N SER A 10 -11.40 6.89 80.48
CA SER A 10 -10.25 7.16 81.34
C SER A 10 -8.85 6.75 80.88
N ALA A 11 -8.06 7.80 80.79
CA ALA A 11 -6.61 7.86 80.64
C ALA A 11 -5.93 7.53 82.00
N PRO A 12 -4.63 7.84 82.19
CA PRO A 12 -3.42 7.76 81.38
C PRO A 12 -2.28 7.05 82.15
N LEU A 13 -1.19 6.70 81.48
CA LEU A 13 0.10 6.53 82.18
C LEU A 13 1.25 6.98 81.24
N ARG A 14 1.90 8.05 81.77
CA ARG A 14 3.21 8.48 81.31
C ARG A 14 4.27 7.49 81.72
N CYS A 15 5.22 7.20 80.85
CA CYS A 15 6.58 6.86 81.19
C CYS A 15 7.57 7.33 80.10
N LEU A 16 8.36 8.20 80.54
CA LEU A 16 9.61 8.80 80.17
C LEU A 16 10.56 7.98 79.31
N ALA A 17 11.03 8.68 78.30
CA ALA A 17 12.43 8.96 77.99
C ALA A 17 13.41 7.80 77.77
N ALA A 18 13.94 7.74 76.56
CA ALA A 18 15.38 7.76 76.36
C ALA A 18 15.69 8.17 74.90
N ALA A 19 16.33 9.31 74.76
CA ALA A 19 16.92 9.76 73.52
C ALA A 19 18.16 8.90 73.19
N ALA A 20 18.14 8.26 72.07
CA ALA A 20 19.36 7.81 71.44
C ALA A 20 19.48 8.52 70.08
N LYS A 21 20.22 9.63 70.08
CA LYS A 21 20.76 10.23 68.88
C LYS A 21 21.78 9.27 68.30
N SER A 22 21.42 8.50 67.30
CA SER A 22 22.38 7.87 66.41
C SER A 22 22.43 8.71 65.16
N GLY A 23 23.42 9.58 65.12
CA GLY A 23 23.80 10.31 63.90
C GLY A 23 24.40 9.29 62.92
N TYR A 24 23.62 8.86 61.96
CA TYR A 24 24.13 8.25 60.75
C TYR A 24 24.22 9.33 59.70
N SER A 25 25.40 9.92 59.56
CA SER A 25 25.79 10.64 58.38
C SER A 25 25.89 9.65 57.24
N GLU A 26 24.83 9.57 56.40
CA GLU A 26 24.91 8.91 55.11
C GLU A 26 25.78 9.79 54.18
N GLU A 27 27.09 9.67 54.32
CA GLU A 27 27.97 9.94 53.18
C GLU A 27 27.66 8.91 52.08
N MET A 28 26.69 9.25 51.24
CA MET A 28 26.45 8.49 50.01
C MET A 28 27.70 8.50 49.18
N ARG A 29 28.47 7.41 49.23
CA ARG A 29 29.72 7.28 48.50
C ARG A 29 29.49 7.58 47.01
N PRO A 30 30.26 8.44 46.39
CA PRO A 30 30.07 8.87 44.98
C PRO A 30 30.03 7.69 44.00
N ILE A 31 30.61 6.54 44.37
CA ILE A 31 30.63 5.29 43.59
C ILE A 31 29.22 4.68 43.46
N VAL A 32 28.36 4.77 44.44
CA VAL A 32 26.98 4.23 44.37
C VAL A 32 26.10 5.09 43.48
N LEU A 33 26.29 6.41 43.52
CA LEU A 33 25.58 7.35 42.67
C LEU A 33 25.99 7.16 41.21
N LEU A 34 27.28 6.98 40.93
CA LEU A 34 27.82 6.74 39.61
C LEU A 34 27.31 5.41 39.00
N ARG A 35 27.23 4.35 39.83
CA ARG A 35 26.67 3.06 39.39
C ARG A 35 25.18 3.12 39.09
N ARG A 36 24.40 3.88 39.85
CA ARG A 36 22.97 4.08 39.60
C ARG A 36 22.72 4.94 38.37
N LEU A 37 23.53 5.98 38.15
CA LEU A 37 23.50 6.79 36.92
C LEU A 37 23.89 5.99 35.67
N ALA A 38 24.95 5.17 35.76
CA ALA A 38 25.36 4.29 34.66
C ALA A 38 24.31 3.23 34.32
N ALA A 39 23.66 2.62 35.36
CA ALA A 39 22.57 1.67 35.15
C ALA A 39 21.32 2.33 34.52
N PHE A 40 21.02 3.56 34.91
CA PHE A 40 19.91 4.32 34.34
C PHE A 40 20.19 4.72 32.89
N LEU A 41 21.43 5.13 32.56
CA LEU A 41 21.85 5.45 31.19
C LEU A 41 21.82 4.22 30.28
N LEU A 42 22.23 3.06 30.77
CA LEU A 42 22.16 1.79 30.03
C LEU A 42 20.69 1.35 29.82
N LEU A 43 19.80 1.59 30.77
CA LEU A 43 18.37 1.30 30.61
C LEU A 43 17.71 2.22 29.59
N VAL A 44 18.08 3.49 29.56
CA VAL A 44 17.56 4.47 28.56
C VAL A 44 18.09 4.16 27.15
N LEU A 45 19.33 3.69 27.01
CA LEU A 45 19.86 3.24 25.71
C LEU A 45 19.16 1.96 25.20
N ALA A 46 18.73 1.07 26.10
CA ALA A 46 18.00 -0.15 25.72
C ALA A 46 16.54 0.14 25.29
N LEU A 47 16.00 1.28 25.67
CA LEU A 47 14.66 1.76 25.27
C LEU A 47 14.68 2.68 24.04
N ALA A 48 15.85 2.87 23.39
CA ALA A 48 15.87 3.55 22.10
C ALA A 48 14.96 2.76 21.15
N PRO A 49 13.92 3.39 20.54
CA PRO A 49 13.05 2.68 19.61
C PRO A 49 13.95 2.12 18.52
N ALA A 50 13.96 0.78 18.38
CA ALA A 50 14.60 0.13 17.27
C ALA A 50 14.14 0.88 16.01
N GLY A 51 15.05 1.61 15.36
CA GLY A 51 14.71 2.52 14.28
C GLY A 51 13.75 1.81 13.36
N ALA A 52 12.55 2.35 13.18
CA ALA A 52 11.49 1.75 12.38
C ALA A 52 12.07 1.47 11.00
N ARG A 53 12.50 0.24 10.80
CA ARG A 53 13.04 -0.21 9.51
C ARG A 53 11.94 0.10 8.50
N ALA A 54 12.24 0.97 7.55
CA ALA A 54 11.26 1.36 6.55
C ALA A 54 10.68 0.07 5.96
N GLN A 55 9.41 -0.19 6.24
CA GLN A 55 8.74 -1.41 5.79
C GLN A 55 8.86 -1.47 4.26
N GLU A 56 9.38 -2.58 3.76
CA GLU A 56 9.50 -2.81 2.32
C GLU A 56 8.10 -2.67 1.68
N PRO A 57 7.99 -2.00 0.53
CA PRO A 57 6.69 -1.69 -0.06
C PRO A 57 5.94 -2.93 -0.54
N CYS A 58 6.65 -4.03 -0.84
CA CYS A 58 6.06 -5.24 -1.38
C CYS A 58 6.15 -6.42 -0.40
N ARG A 59 5.11 -7.24 -0.38
CA ARG A 59 5.03 -8.47 0.43
C ARG A 59 4.11 -9.50 -0.23
N THR A 60 4.23 -10.77 0.15
CA THR A 60 3.24 -11.81 -0.19
C THR A 60 2.09 -11.75 0.81
N VAL A 61 0.87 -11.85 0.31
CA VAL A 61 -0.38 -11.81 1.08
C VAL A 61 -1.20 -13.06 0.77
N PRO A 62 -1.43 -13.95 1.72
CA PRO A 62 -2.40 -15.03 1.60
C PRO A 62 -3.81 -14.47 1.80
N PHE A 63 -4.75 -14.79 0.91
CA PHE A 63 -6.15 -14.39 1.04
C PHE A 63 -7.05 -15.35 0.23
N GLY A 64 -8.15 -15.82 0.86
CA GLY A 64 -9.17 -16.63 0.19
C GLY A 64 -8.64 -17.92 -0.44
N GLY A 65 -7.60 -18.55 0.14
CA GLY A 65 -7.00 -19.77 -0.37
C GLY A 65 -6.00 -19.57 -1.54
N ALA A 66 -5.67 -18.33 -1.87
CA ALA A 66 -4.67 -17.98 -2.87
C ALA A 66 -3.59 -17.06 -2.29
N GLU A 67 -2.47 -16.93 -2.98
CA GLU A 67 -1.38 -16.01 -2.62
C GLU A 67 -1.25 -14.90 -3.66
N TYR A 68 -0.90 -13.72 -3.18
CA TYR A 68 -0.76 -12.51 -3.99
C TYR A 68 0.53 -11.78 -3.64
N ALA A 69 1.25 -11.31 -4.64
CA ALA A 69 2.26 -10.28 -4.43
C ALA A 69 1.58 -8.92 -4.41
N VAL A 70 1.75 -8.19 -3.32
CA VAL A 70 1.11 -6.88 -3.08
C VAL A 70 2.17 -5.85 -2.76
N CYS A 71 2.13 -4.71 -3.46
CA CYS A 71 2.99 -3.57 -3.18
C CYS A 71 2.14 -2.36 -2.82
N THR A 72 2.51 -1.65 -1.75
CA THR A 72 1.77 -0.49 -1.22
C THR A 72 2.66 0.74 -1.20
N PHE A 73 2.20 1.82 -1.82
CA PHE A 73 2.97 3.04 -2.01
C PHE A 73 2.22 4.26 -1.48
N ASP A 74 2.75 4.91 -0.44
CA ASP A 74 2.31 6.26 -0.03
C ASP A 74 2.96 7.28 -0.97
N LEU A 75 2.17 8.07 -1.69
CA LEU A 75 2.65 9.04 -2.67
C LEU A 75 3.46 10.20 -2.09
N ARG A 76 3.53 10.37 -0.78
CA ARG A 76 4.51 11.26 -0.13
C ARG A 76 5.95 10.71 -0.23
N ARG A 77 6.11 9.42 -0.31
CA ARG A 77 7.41 8.72 -0.32
C ARG A 77 7.74 8.12 -1.68
N TYR A 78 6.73 7.90 -2.49
CA TYR A 78 6.85 7.23 -3.79
C TYR A 78 6.18 8.05 -4.88
N ARG A 79 6.67 7.91 -6.10
CA ARG A 79 6.04 8.39 -7.32
C ARG A 79 5.58 7.18 -8.14
N ILE A 80 4.40 7.27 -8.73
CA ILE A 80 3.88 6.27 -9.66
C ILE A 80 3.75 6.92 -11.03
N ASP A 81 4.52 6.41 -11.97
CA ASP A 81 4.55 6.88 -13.35
C ASP A 81 3.97 5.84 -14.28
N THR A 82 3.31 6.30 -15.34
CA THR A 82 3.05 5.51 -16.54
C THR A 82 4.23 5.63 -17.49
N VAL A 83 4.69 4.50 -18.03
CA VAL A 83 5.82 4.44 -18.97
C VAL A 83 5.46 3.53 -20.14
N LEU A 84 5.70 3.96 -21.35
CA LEU A 84 5.46 3.18 -22.56
C LEU A 84 6.72 3.06 -23.42
N ARG A 85 7.41 4.18 -23.65
CA ARG A 85 8.48 4.27 -24.64
C ARG A 85 9.84 4.51 -24.03
N ALA A 86 10.84 3.89 -24.63
CA ALA A 86 12.24 4.16 -24.38
C ALA A 86 12.66 5.52 -25.00
N PRO A 87 13.85 6.04 -24.67
CA PRO A 87 14.35 7.31 -25.22
C PRO A 87 14.43 7.35 -26.76
N ASP A 88 14.57 6.21 -27.41
CA ASP A 88 14.56 6.07 -28.87
C ASP A 88 13.15 6.16 -29.49
N GLY A 89 12.12 6.34 -28.66
CA GLY A 89 10.73 6.45 -29.07
C GLY A 89 10.02 5.11 -29.30
N GLN A 90 10.71 3.97 -29.20
CA GLN A 90 10.09 2.65 -29.34
C GLN A 90 9.45 2.19 -28.02
N PRO A 91 8.36 1.40 -28.05
CA PRO A 91 7.85 0.78 -26.84
C PRO A 91 8.95 -0.09 -26.20
N TYR A 92 9.04 -0.07 -24.87
CA TYR A 92 9.91 -1.00 -24.16
C TYR A 92 9.59 -2.47 -24.49
N GLY A 93 8.32 -2.76 -24.69
CA GLY A 93 7.85 -4.06 -25.16
C GLY A 93 7.97 -5.18 -24.14
N SER A 94 8.72 -5.02 -23.06
CA SER A 94 8.76 -5.97 -21.94
C SER A 94 9.15 -5.28 -20.64
N LEU A 95 8.72 -5.88 -19.52
CA LEU A 95 9.08 -5.37 -18.20
C LEU A 95 10.58 -5.50 -17.93
N ASP A 96 11.21 -6.56 -18.44
CA ASP A 96 12.66 -6.78 -18.32
C ASP A 96 13.47 -5.70 -19.04
N LYS A 97 13.11 -5.33 -20.26
CA LYS A 97 13.79 -4.23 -20.98
C LYS A 97 13.65 -2.90 -20.24
N PHE A 98 12.47 -2.61 -19.72
CA PHE A 98 12.24 -1.39 -18.93
C PHE A 98 13.09 -1.38 -17.65
N THR A 99 13.08 -2.46 -16.88
CA THR A 99 13.80 -2.50 -15.59
C THR A 99 15.31 -2.45 -15.75
N ARG A 100 15.87 -3.04 -16.81
CA ARG A 100 17.30 -2.88 -17.16
C ARG A 100 17.64 -1.45 -17.54
N ALA A 101 16.80 -0.78 -18.33
CA ALA A 101 17.01 0.63 -18.69
C ALA A 101 16.86 1.57 -17.50
N ALA A 102 16.10 1.18 -16.49
CA ALA A 102 15.92 1.91 -15.23
C ALA A 102 16.93 1.49 -14.14
N GLU A 103 17.93 0.66 -14.45
CA GLU A 103 18.98 0.24 -13.51
C GLU A 103 19.73 1.46 -13.00
N GLY A 104 19.91 1.55 -11.67
CA GLY A 104 20.45 2.74 -11.01
C GLY A 104 19.44 3.84 -10.69
N ALA A 105 18.21 3.77 -11.21
CA ALA A 105 17.11 4.65 -10.78
C ALA A 105 16.55 4.21 -9.43
N ALA A 106 15.80 5.10 -8.78
CA ALA A 106 15.12 4.82 -7.51
C ALA A 106 13.89 3.88 -7.66
N LEU A 107 13.87 3.03 -8.71
CA LEU A 107 12.79 2.09 -9.01
C LEU A 107 12.68 1.02 -7.91
N VAL A 108 11.48 0.85 -7.38
CA VAL A 108 11.19 -0.14 -6.33
C VAL A 108 10.25 -1.24 -6.79
N ALA A 109 9.37 -0.95 -7.77
CA ALA A 109 8.54 -1.94 -8.42
C ALA A 109 8.06 -1.44 -9.78
N ALA A 110 7.69 -2.37 -10.66
CA ALA A 110 7.00 -2.07 -11.91
C ALA A 110 6.04 -3.19 -12.27
N MET A 111 4.92 -2.86 -12.88
CA MET A 111 3.86 -3.79 -13.26
C MET A 111 3.28 -3.37 -14.61
N ASN A 112 2.87 -4.33 -15.45
CA ASN A 112 2.13 -3.96 -16.64
C ASN A 112 0.86 -3.18 -16.27
N ALA A 113 0.58 -2.12 -17.02
CA ALA A 113 -0.55 -1.21 -16.79
C ALA A 113 -1.82 -1.69 -17.51
N GLY A 114 -2.63 -0.73 -17.99
CA GLY A 114 -3.87 -1.00 -18.70
C GLY A 114 -3.66 -1.75 -20.02
N MET A 115 -4.74 -2.32 -20.52
CA MET A 115 -4.76 -3.12 -21.75
C MET A 115 -4.23 -2.35 -22.95
N TYR A 116 -3.72 -3.05 -23.92
CA TYR A 116 -3.06 -2.52 -25.10
C TYR A 116 -3.42 -3.31 -26.36
N GLN A 117 -3.12 -2.74 -27.52
CA GLN A 117 -3.32 -3.31 -28.84
C GLN A 117 -2.14 -4.20 -29.25
N PRO A 118 -2.25 -5.00 -30.31
CA PRO A 118 -1.13 -5.82 -30.80
C PRO A 118 0.16 -5.07 -31.09
N ASP A 119 0.07 -3.77 -31.43
CA ASP A 119 1.19 -2.86 -31.62
C ASP A 119 1.75 -2.27 -30.30
N LEU A 120 1.31 -2.79 -29.16
CA LEU A 120 1.63 -2.36 -27.80
C LEU A 120 1.10 -0.96 -27.45
N SER A 121 0.35 -0.29 -28.31
CA SER A 121 -0.28 0.99 -28.00
C SER A 121 -1.40 0.81 -26.98
N PRO A 122 -1.63 1.76 -26.05
CA PRO A 122 -2.71 1.68 -25.06
C PRO A 122 -4.09 1.47 -25.71
N ALA A 123 -4.96 0.63 -25.15
CA ALA A 123 -6.32 0.39 -25.66
C ALA A 123 -7.28 1.57 -25.42
N GLY A 124 -6.97 2.43 -24.45
CA GLY A 124 -7.76 3.60 -24.09
C GLY A 124 -6.90 4.74 -23.57
N LEU A 125 -7.47 5.56 -22.67
CA LEU A 125 -6.79 6.74 -22.14
C LEU A 125 -5.41 6.39 -21.60
N TYR A 126 -4.45 7.22 -22.03
CA TYR A 126 -3.08 7.13 -21.56
C TYR A 126 -2.47 8.52 -21.40
N VAL A 127 -2.01 8.82 -20.20
CA VAL A 127 -1.32 10.08 -19.86
C VAL A 127 0.05 9.72 -19.32
N GLU A 128 1.10 10.35 -19.85
CA GLU A 128 2.48 10.19 -19.40
C GLU A 128 3.12 11.57 -19.23
N LYS A 129 3.71 11.83 -18.08
CA LYS A 129 4.35 13.12 -17.75
C LYS A 129 3.41 14.32 -17.98
N GLY A 130 2.14 14.18 -17.57
CA GLY A 130 1.12 15.22 -17.74
C GLY A 130 0.58 15.41 -19.18
N ARG A 131 1.08 14.64 -20.14
CA ARG A 131 0.63 14.71 -21.55
C ARG A 131 -0.31 13.56 -21.86
N MET A 132 -1.51 13.86 -22.34
CA MET A 132 -2.43 12.86 -22.85
C MET A 132 -1.94 12.40 -24.24
N LEU A 133 -1.45 11.16 -24.30
CA LEU A 133 -0.94 10.57 -25.54
C LEU A 133 -2.01 9.74 -26.26
N LYS A 134 -3.07 9.33 -25.57
CA LYS A 134 -4.24 8.67 -26.14
C LYS A 134 -5.51 9.09 -25.39
N PRO A 135 -6.59 9.43 -26.10
CA PRO A 135 -7.86 9.79 -25.48
C PRO A 135 -8.57 8.54 -24.91
N ALA A 136 -9.58 8.78 -24.06
CA ALA A 136 -10.38 7.70 -23.49
C ALA A 136 -11.16 6.96 -24.59
N ASN A 137 -11.19 5.64 -24.45
CA ASN A 137 -12.01 4.78 -25.27
C ASN A 137 -13.33 4.50 -24.51
N THR A 138 -14.42 5.09 -25.01
CA THR A 138 -15.77 4.91 -24.47
C THR A 138 -16.64 3.94 -25.27
N ALA A 139 -16.10 3.38 -26.36
CA ALA A 139 -16.82 2.46 -27.24
C ALA A 139 -17.32 1.22 -26.48
N GLY A 140 -18.36 0.61 -26.98
CA GLY A 140 -18.77 -0.75 -26.62
C GLY A 140 -17.86 -1.77 -27.31
N GLY A 141 -17.93 -3.02 -26.85
CA GLY A 141 -17.17 -4.11 -27.46
C GLY A 141 -17.17 -5.37 -26.62
N HIS A 142 -16.38 -6.33 -27.03
CA HIS A 142 -16.21 -7.59 -26.34
C HIS A 142 -14.94 -7.56 -25.47
N GLY A 143 -14.85 -8.50 -24.53
CA GLY A 143 -13.70 -8.66 -23.65
C GLY A 143 -13.73 -7.74 -22.40
N ASN A 144 -12.74 -7.94 -21.57
CA ASN A 144 -12.70 -7.33 -20.24
C ASN A 144 -12.61 -5.81 -20.26
N PHE A 145 -11.90 -5.24 -21.24
CA PHE A 145 -11.79 -3.78 -21.40
C PHE A 145 -13.16 -3.11 -21.54
N HIS A 146 -14.07 -3.74 -22.26
CA HIS A 146 -15.41 -3.23 -22.54
C HIS A 146 -16.47 -3.67 -21.52
N LEU A 147 -16.12 -4.43 -20.48
CA LEU A 147 -17.04 -4.77 -19.39
C LEU A 147 -17.22 -3.54 -18.49
N LYS A 148 -18.26 -2.77 -18.80
CA LYS A 148 -18.56 -1.51 -18.09
C LYS A 148 -19.32 -1.76 -16.78
N PRO A 149 -19.02 -0.94 -15.72
CA PRO A 149 -18.06 0.19 -15.74
C PRO A 149 -16.62 -0.25 -15.79
N ASN A 150 -15.90 0.24 -16.81
CA ASN A 150 -14.47 0.25 -16.85
C ASN A 150 -13.92 1.55 -16.25
N GLY A 151 -12.63 1.67 -16.03
CA GLY A 151 -12.09 2.77 -15.25
C GLY A 151 -10.75 3.28 -15.71
N VAL A 152 -10.35 4.37 -15.07
CA VAL A 152 -9.05 5.02 -15.21
C VAL A 152 -8.38 5.09 -13.85
N PHE A 153 -7.18 4.52 -13.75
CA PHE A 153 -6.23 4.83 -12.68
C PHE A 153 -5.44 6.08 -13.07
N TYR A 154 -5.22 6.99 -12.12
CA TYR A 154 -4.43 8.19 -12.33
C TYR A 154 -3.68 8.62 -11.08
N THR A 155 -2.59 9.39 -11.29
CA THR A 155 -1.87 10.12 -10.24
C THR A 155 -1.78 11.60 -10.59
N SER A 156 -1.73 12.44 -9.55
CA SER A 156 -1.58 13.90 -9.64
C SER A 156 -0.86 14.39 -8.36
N GLY A 157 0.42 14.68 -8.48
CA GLY A 157 1.27 15.01 -7.32
C GLY A 157 1.30 13.87 -6.28
N GLU A 158 0.83 14.16 -5.07
CA GLU A 158 0.70 13.18 -3.98
C GLU A 158 -0.69 12.52 -3.90
N ARG A 159 -1.50 12.69 -4.92
CA ARG A 159 -2.85 12.11 -4.97
C ARG A 159 -2.97 11.07 -6.07
N ALA A 160 -3.82 10.09 -5.82
CA ALA A 160 -4.18 9.09 -6.80
C ALA A 160 -5.68 8.79 -6.72
N GLY A 161 -6.20 8.23 -7.79
CA GLY A 161 -7.57 7.73 -7.82
C GLY A 161 -7.78 6.65 -8.87
N VAL A 162 -8.85 5.89 -8.64
CA VAL A 162 -9.47 5.05 -9.67
C VAL A 162 -10.88 5.56 -9.83
N LEU A 163 -11.22 6.02 -11.02
CA LEU A 163 -12.55 6.52 -11.37
C LEU A 163 -13.15 5.70 -12.52
N GLU A 164 -14.47 5.55 -12.50
CA GLU A 164 -15.20 5.10 -13.68
C GLU A 164 -14.89 6.06 -14.85
N THR A 165 -14.76 5.52 -16.06
CA THR A 165 -14.27 6.29 -17.24
C THR A 165 -15.11 7.55 -17.48
N GLY A 166 -16.43 7.49 -17.40
CA GLY A 166 -17.30 8.66 -17.54
C GLY A 166 -17.12 9.68 -16.42
N ALA A 167 -16.92 9.23 -15.19
CA ALA A 167 -16.61 10.10 -14.05
C ALA A 167 -15.24 10.79 -14.25
N TYR A 168 -14.22 10.08 -14.69
CA TYR A 168 -12.92 10.66 -15.03
C TYR A 168 -13.05 11.77 -16.09
N LEU A 169 -13.82 11.53 -17.15
CA LEU A 169 -14.04 12.50 -18.21
C LEU A 169 -14.81 13.75 -17.75
N ARG A 170 -15.69 13.60 -16.76
CA ARG A 170 -16.41 14.75 -16.16
C ARG A 170 -15.53 15.55 -15.22
N THR A 171 -14.76 14.86 -14.37
CA THR A 171 -13.93 15.53 -13.35
C THR A 171 -12.63 16.09 -13.92
N LYS A 172 -12.11 15.52 -15.01
CA LYS A 172 -10.86 15.94 -15.70
C LYS A 172 -9.72 16.23 -14.71
N PRO A 173 -9.32 15.28 -13.86
CA PRO A 173 -8.23 15.52 -12.93
C PRO A 173 -6.96 15.91 -13.70
N ALA A 174 -6.14 16.80 -13.11
CA ALA A 174 -4.84 17.18 -13.66
C ALA A 174 -3.85 16.00 -13.49
N ALA A 175 -4.05 14.95 -14.28
CA ALA A 175 -3.28 13.72 -14.15
C ALA A 175 -1.86 13.89 -14.73
N GLU A 176 -0.85 13.52 -13.93
CA GLU A 176 0.54 13.36 -14.38
C GLU A 176 0.74 12.00 -15.05
N SER A 177 0.08 10.97 -14.54
CA SER A 177 0.04 9.63 -15.10
C SER A 177 -1.39 9.09 -15.07
N ALA A 178 -1.83 8.46 -16.16
CA ALA A 178 -3.12 7.77 -16.18
C ALA A 178 -3.14 6.63 -17.19
N THR A 179 -3.91 5.59 -16.87
CA THR A 179 -4.15 4.45 -17.76
C THR A 179 -5.59 3.95 -17.61
N GLN A 180 -6.25 3.74 -18.74
CA GLN A 180 -7.58 3.16 -18.79
C GLN A 180 -7.48 1.65 -18.92
N SER A 181 -8.35 0.93 -18.22
CA SER A 181 -8.51 -0.52 -18.34
C SER A 181 -9.91 -0.95 -17.88
N GLY A 182 -10.14 -2.25 -17.78
CA GLY A 182 -11.41 -2.77 -17.32
C GLY A 182 -11.47 -4.28 -17.14
N PRO A 183 -12.45 -4.70 -16.33
CA PRO A 183 -13.43 -3.90 -15.60
C PRO A 183 -12.85 -3.20 -14.35
N MET A 184 -13.59 -2.25 -13.77
CA MET A 184 -13.36 -1.94 -12.37
C MET A 184 -13.65 -3.19 -11.53
N LEU A 185 -12.85 -3.44 -10.51
CA LEU A 185 -13.03 -4.57 -9.59
C LEU A 185 -13.91 -4.16 -8.41
N VAL A 186 -13.62 -2.99 -7.85
CA VAL A 186 -14.33 -2.38 -6.73
C VAL A 186 -14.72 -0.95 -7.12
N ILE A 187 -15.95 -0.57 -6.80
CA ILE A 187 -16.55 0.73 -7.10
C ILE A 187 -17.21 1.24 -5.83
N ASN A 188 -16.67 2.30 -5.23
CA ASN A 188 -17.17 2.89 -3.98
C ASN A 188 -17.44 1.81 -2.89
N GLY A 189 -16.48 0.91 -2.69
CA GLY A 189 -16.53 -0.17 -1.71
C GLY A 189 -17.41 -1.38 -2.09
N ARG A 190 -17.99 -1.40 -3.29
CA ARG A 190 -18.82 -2.51 -3.78
C ARG A 190 -18.11 -3.23 -4.93
N ILE A 191 -18.19 -4.55 -4.95
CA ILE A 191 -17.72 -5.33 -6.09
C ILE A 191 -18.53 -4.95 -7.32
N HIS A 192 -17.88 -4.88 -8.47
CA HIS A 192 -18.48 -4.59 -9.77
C HIS A 192 -19.71 -5.49 -10.02
N PRO A 193 -20.90 -4.96 -10.39
CA PRO A 193 -22.15 -5.72 -10.40
C PRO A 193 -22.19 -6.88 -11.41
N LYS A 194 -21.31 -6.87 -12.41
CA LYS A 194 -21.20 -7.98 -13.38
C LYS A 194 -20.11 -9.00 -13.03
N ILE A 195 -19.43 -8.84 -11.92
CA ILE A 195 -18.48 -9.84 -11.40
C ILE A 195 -19.27 -10.82 -10.55
N SER A 196 -19.36 -12.07 -11.03
CA SER A 196 -20.03 -13.15 -10.31
C SER A 196 -19.10 -13.79 -9.29
N ASP A 197 -19.62 -14.10 -8.11
CA ASP A 197 -18.93 -14.94 -7.12
C ASP A 197 -18.74 -16.38 -7.58
N GLN A 198 -19.58 -16.84 -8.52
CA GLN A 198 -19.51 -18.17 -9.12
C GLN A 198 -18.75 -18.18 -10.47
N GLY A 199 -18.02 -17.12 -10.78
CA GLY A 199 -17.24 -17.02 -11.99
C GLY A 199 -16.17 -18.12 -12.07
N VAL A 200 -16.15 -18.87 -13.19
CA VAL A 200 -15.26 -20.02 -13.38
C VAL A 200 -13.95 -19.66 -14.10
N SER A 201 -13.86 -18.49 -14.72
CA SER A 201 -12.68 -18.07 -15.47
C SER A 201 -11.53 -17.76 -14.52
N ARG A 202 -10.57 -18.64 -14.42
CA ARG A 202 -9.37 -18.50 -13.60
C ARG A 202 -8.16 -18.12 -14.45
N LYS A 203 -7.48 -17.04 -14.10
CA LYS A 203 -6.27 -16.50 -14.73
C LYS A 203 -5.37 -15.89 -13.68
N VAL A 204 -4.08 -15.79 -13.96
CA VAL A 204 -3.23 -14.85 -13.23
C VAL A 204 -3.73 -13.44 -13.53
N ARG A 205 -3.94 -12.63 -12.49
CA ARG A 205 -4.55 -11.31 -12.63
C ARG A 205 -3.71 -10.27 -11.92
N ASN A 206 -3.61 -9.09 -12.52
CA ASN A 206 -3.04 -7.93 -11.87
C ASN A 206 -4.03 -6.77 -11.85
N GLY A 207 -3.81 -5.86 -10.92
CA GLY A 207 -4.71 -4.72 -10.74
C GLY A 207 -4.07 -3.64 -9.88
N VAL A 208 -4.71 -2.49 -9.88
CA VAL A 208 -4.34 -1.32 -9.07
C VAL A 208 -5.55 -0.83 -8.29
N GLY A 209 -5.34 -0.56 -7.01
CA GLY A 209 -6.32 0.06 -6.12
C GLY A 209 -5.78 1.33 -5.48
N VAL A 210 -6.67 2.16 -4.95
CA VAL A 210 -6.30 3.36 -4.21
C VAL A 210 -7.06 3.40 -2.89
N ARG A 211 -6.35 3.62 -1.79
CA ARG A 211 -6.89 3.95 -0.47
C ARG A 211 -6.69 5.43 -0.18
N ASP A 212 -7.59 6.04 0.57
CA ASP A 212 -7.45 7.40 1.13
C ASP A 212 -7.04 8.50 0.12
N GLY A 213 -7.18 8.25 -1.19
CA GLY A 213 -6.80 9.19 -2.25
C GLY A 213 -5.28 9.40 -2.42
N ARG A 214 -4.43 8.59 -1.75
CA ARG A 214 -2.97 8.76 -1.75
C ARG A 214 -2.18 7.46 -1.72
N THR A 215 -2.70 6.43 -1.08
CA THR A 215 -2.04 5.14 -1.01
C THR A 215 -2.41 4.30 -2.21
N VAL A 216 -1.45 4.04 -3.09
CA VAL A 216 -1.60 3.20 -4.29
C VAL A 216 -1.21 1.77 -3.93
N VAL A 217 -2.02 0.81 -4.35
CA VAL A 217 -1.80 -0.62 -4.12
C VAL A 217 -1.73 -1.35 -5.46
N PHE A 218 -0.61 -1.97 -5.77
CA PHE A 218 -0.47 -2.93 -6.86
C PHE A 218 -0.68 -4.33 -6.29
N ALA A 219 -1.42 -5.16 -7.00
CA ALA A 219 -1.55 -6.57 -6.66
C ALA A 219 -1.50 -7.45 -7.92
N ILE A 220 -0.88 -8.62 -7.78
CA ILE A 220 -0.85 -9.70 -8.77
C ILE A 220 -1.03 -11.02 -8.06
N SER A 221 -1.86 -11.92 -8.61
CA SER A 221 -2.00 -13.27 -8.06
C SER A 221 -0.81 -14.15 -8.45
N ASN A 222 -0.33 -15.01 -7.53
CA ASN A 222 0.74 -15.96 -7.79
C ASN A 222 0.27 -17.16 -8.63
N GLY A 223 -1.03 -17.45 -8.58
CA GLY A 223 -1.70 -18.48 -9.37
C GLY A 223 -2.99 -17.97 -10.01
N PRO A 224 -3.69 -18.83 -10.76
CA PRO A 224 -4.96 -18.49 -11.38
C PRO A 224 -6.06 -18.21 -10.35
N VAL A 225 -6.74 -17.05 -10.46
CA VAL A 225 -7.87 -16.65 -9.61
C VAL A 225 -9.03 -16.15 -10.47
N THR A 226 -10.26 -16.20 -9.92
CA THR A 226 -11.44 -15.61 -10.55
C THR A 226 -11.47 -14.09 -10.37
N PHE A 227 -12.34 -13.38 -11.10
CA PHE A 227 -12.56 -11.96 -10.87
C PHE A 227 -13.16 -11.69 -9.48
N GLY A 228 -14.05 -12.57 -8.99
CA GLY A 228 -14.66 -12.43 -7.67
C GLY A 228 -13.62 -12.52 -6.54
N GLU A 229 -12.74 -13.52 -6.60
CA GLU A 229 -11.63 -13.68 -5.64
C GLU A 229 -10.71 -12.46 -5.66
N PHE A 230 -10.35 -11.98 -6.84
CA PHE A 230 -9.45 -10.84 -6.99
C PHE A 230 -10.10 -9.51 -6.57
N ALA A 231 -11.39 -9.32 -6.83
CA ALA A 231 -12.13 -8.15 -6.36
C ALA A 231 -12.27 -8.14 -4.83
N ARG A 232 -12.54 -9.29 -4.21
CA ARG A 232 -12.58 -9.42 -2.74
C ARG A 232 -11.22 -9.11 -2.11
N LEU A 233 -10.11 -9.54 -2.70
CA LEU A 233 -8.78 -9.16 -2.22
C LEU A 233 -8.68 -7.62 -2.10
N PHE A 234 -9.01 -6.87 -3.14
CA PHE A 234 -8.92 -5.41 -3.11
C PHE A 234 -9.87 -4.77 -2.11
N ARG A 235 -11.10 -5.27 -2.00
CA ARG A 235 -12.12 -4.70 -1.11
C ARG A 235 -11.87 -5.06 0.36
N ASP A 236 -11.68 -6.34 0.66
CA ASP A 236 -11.76 -6.89 2.02
C ASP A 236 -10.40 -6.92 2.71
N GLU A 237 -9.34 -7.28 2.00
CA GLU A 237 -7.98 -7.39 2.55
C GLU A 237 -7.19 -6.09 2.35
N LEU A 238 -7.22 -5.53 1.13
CA LEU A 238 -6.42 -4.36 0.81
C LEU A 238 -7.11 -3.03 1.12
N GLY A 239 -8.41 -3.04 1.48
CA GLY A 239 -9.17 -1.85 1.88
C GLY A 239 -9.26 -0.77 0.80
N CYS A 240 -9.31 -1.15 -0.47
CA CYS A 240 -9.40 -0.23 -1.59
C CYS A 240 -10.86 0.01 -1.98
N PRO A 241 -11.45 1.19 -1.70
CA PRO A 241 -12.83 1.51 -2.11
C PRO A 241 -13.00 1.56 -3.63
N ASN A 242 -11.91 1.78 -4.37
CA ASN A 242 -11.91 1.70 -5.82
C ASN A 242 -10.67 0.94 -6.30
N ALA A 243 -10.88 -0.01 -7.21
CA ALA A 243 -9.83 -0.83 -7.79
C ALA A 243 -10.13 -1.17 -9.25
N LEU A 244 -9.09 -1.28 -10.05
CA LEU A 244 -9.13 -1.50 -11.48
C LEU A 244 -8.33 -2.76 -11.84
N PHE A 245 -8.95 -3.65 -12.61
CA PHE A 245 -8.25 -4.71 -13.29
C PHE A 245 -7.44 -4.14 -14.45
N LEU A 246 -6.21 -4.60 -14.61
CA LEU A 246 -5.32 -4.09 -15.65
C LEU A 246 -5.28 -5.04 -16.85
N ASP A 247 -4.41 -6.04 -16.87
CA ASP A 247 -4.38 -7.01 -17.96
C ASP A 247 -4.22 -8.43 -17.39
N GLY A 248 -5.09 -9.33 -17.80
CA GLY A 248 -5.10 -10.72 -17.36
C GLY A 248 -4.60 -11.72 -18.38
N SER A 249 -4.25 -11.29 -19.58
CA SER A 249 -3.60 -12.17 -20.54
C SER A 249 -2.12 -12.28 -20.24
N ILE A 250 -1.54 -11.17 -19.81
CA ILE A 250 -0.12 -11.08 -19.45
C ILE A 250 0.00 -10.21 -18.19
N SER A 251 0.05 -10.88 -17.04
CA SER A 251 0.28 -10.21 -15.75
C SER A 251 1.72 -10.36 -15.36
N SER A 252 2.45 -9.26 -15.18
CA SER A 252 3.87 -9.23 -14.86
C SER A 252 4.18 -8.20 -13.79
N LEU A 253 5.02 -8.57 -12.81
CA LEU A 253 5.48 -7.70 -11.73
C LEU A 253 6.99 -7.82 -11.57
N TYR A 254 7.67 -6.68 -11.48
CA TYR A 254 9.02 -6.54 -10.95
C TYR A 254 8.94 -5.98 -9.54
N ALA A 255 9.41 -6.73 -8.55
CA ALA A 255 9.44 -6.34 -7.15
C ALA A 255 10.62 -7.04 -6.45
N PRO A 256 11.85 -6.47 -6.54
CA PRO A 256 13.06 -7.12 -6.06
C PRO A 256 13.07 -7.38 -4.56
N SER A 257 12.36 -6.61 -3.74
CA SER A 257 12.25 -6.81 -2.30
C SER A 257 11.59 -8.14 -1.91
N ILE A 258 10.83 -8.75 -2.82
CA ILE A 258 10.22 -10.08 -2.66
C ILE A 258 10.74 -11.08 -3.70
N SER A 259 11.90 -10.80 -4.29
CA SER A 259 12.57 -11.64 -5.29
C SER A 259 11.73 -11.94 -6.53
N ARG A 260 10.75 -11.09 -6.88
CA ARG A 260 9.90 -11.27 -8.05
C ARG A 260 10.40 -10.47 -9.24
N ARG A 261 10.64 -11.16 -10.38
CA ARG A 261 11.15 -10.59 -11.63
C ARG A 261 10.45 -11.25 -12.80
N ASP A 262 9.19 -10.91 -13.02
CA ASP A 262 8.47 -11.31 -14.24
C ASP A 262 8.91 -10.41 -15.38
N GLY A 263 9.19 -10.92 -16.57
CA GLY A 263 9.76 -10.00 -17.58
C GLY A 263 9.69 -10.44 -19.02
N PHE A 264 9.36 -11.69 -19.30
CA PHE A 264 9.55 -12.29 -20.63
C PHE A 264 8.41 -11.99 -21.62
N TRP A 265 7.23 -11.64 -21.12
CA TRP A 265 6.06 -11.44 -21.96
C TRP A 265 6.01 -10.03 -22.56
N PRO A 266 5.51 -9.88 -23.80
CA PRO A 266 5.26 -8.57 -24.36
C PRO A 266 4.30 -7.77 -23.46
N VAL A 267 4.65 -6.54 -23.14
CA VAL A 267 3.79 -5.60 -22.41
C VAL A 267 3.76 -4.26 -23.11
N GLY A 268 2.58 -3.64 -23.14
CA GLY A 268 2.43 -2.25 -23.60
C GLY A 268 2.77 -1.27 -22.48
N PRO A 269 1.80 -0.49 -21.96
CA PRO A 269 2.02 0.45 -20.87
C PRO A 269 2.48 -0.22 -19.58
N ILE A 270 3.32 0.46 -18.83
CA ILE A 270 3.90 0.03 -17.54
C ILE A 270 3.51 1.04 -16.47
N LEU A 271 3.20 0.58 -15.26
CA LEU A 271 3.19 1.37 -14.03
C LEU A 271 4.51 1.16 -13.31
N ALA A 272 5.25 2.23 -13.08
CA ALA A 272 6.53 2.22 -12.39
C ALA A 272 6.43 2.97 -11.05
N ALA A 273 6.87 2.33 -9.98
CA ALA A 273 6.94 2.92 -8.64
C ALA A 273 8.40 3.22 -8.29
N SER A 274 8.71 4.48 -8.02
CA SER A 274 10.05 4.96 -7.65
C SER A 274 10.01 5.69 -6.31
N ARG A 275 11.12 5.67 -5.54
CA ARG A 275 11.25 6.51 -4.34
C ARG A 275 11.30 7.99 -4.78
N ARG A 276 10.66 8.86 -4.01
CA ARG A 276 10.89 10.30 -4.13
C ARG A 276 12.26 10.62 -3.52
N THR A 277 13.06 11.36 -4.23
CA THR A 277 14.33 11.96 -3.78
C THR A 277 14.04 13.27 -3.08
#